data_5405f18109174ae069cef379852abf86
#
_entry.id   5405f18109174ae069cef379852abf86
#
_cell.length_a   1.000
_cell.length_b   1.000
_cell.length_c   1.000
_cell.angle_alpha   90.00
_cell.angle_beta   90.00
_cell.angle_gamma   90.00
#
_symmetry.space_group_name_H-M   'P 1'
#
loop_
_entity.id
_entity.type
_entity.pdbx_description
1 polymer ?
#
loop_
_entity_poly.entity_id
_entity_poly.type
_entity_poly.pdbx_seq_one_letter_code
_entity_poly.pdbx_strand_id
1 'polypeptide(L)'
;MKQNTKLKRECISEKYIDEKGELLNKRAVGKIGEKMAREYLLQKGYFIVKMNYNCKIGEIDIIASKRDVIVFVEVKYRKNSSFGVSFEAVDRKKQCKIRNVAEYYITYELEKTDVNCRFDVIGIDNGNITHIENAF
;
A
#
# COMPACT_ATOMS: atom_id res chain seq x y z
N MET A 1 -12.21 30.03 -10.42
CA MET A 1 -11.82 28.64 -10.72
C MET A 1 -10.33 28.44 -10.94
N LYS A 2 -9.65 29.30 -11.71
CA LYS A 2 -8.19 29.19 -11.90
C LYS A 2 -7.38 29.41 -10.62
N GLN A 3 -7.83 30.26 -9.71
CA GLN A 3 -7.16 30.50 -8.42
C GLN A 3 -7.24 29.28 -7.47
N ASN A 4 -8.36 28.57 -7.45
CA ASN A 4 -8.53 27.38 -6.61
C ASN A 4 -7.64 26.20 -7.07
N THR A 5 -7.39 26.10 -8.36
CA THR A 5 -6.50 25.08 -8.91
C THR A 5 -5.04 25.36 -8.57
N LYS A 6 -4.66 26.63 -8.57
CA LYS A 6 -3.31 27.06 -8.20
C LYS A 6 -3.04 26.85 -6.71
N LEU A 7 -3.98 27.24 -5.85
CA LEU A 7 -3.91 27.01 -4.39
C LEU A 7 -3.83 25.51 -4.05
N LYS A 8 -4.60 24.67 -4.73
CA LYS A 8 -4.52 23.20 -4.54
C LYS A 8 -3.15 22.65 -4.97
N ARG A 9 -2.56 23.17 -6.02
CA ARG A 9 -1.23 22.76 -6.47
C ARG A 9 -0.15 23.19 -5.48
N GLU A 10 -0.23 24.38 -4.94
CA GLU A 10 0.70 24.90 -3.95
C GLU A 10 0.62 24.11 -2.65
N CYS A 11 -0.59 23.80 -2.16
CA CYS A 11 -0.78 22.93 -1.00
C CYS A 11 -0.26 21.50 -1.20
N ILE A 12 -0.37 20.95 -2.41
CA ILE A 12 0.16 19.62 -2.73
C ILE A 12 1.69 19.67 -2.81
N SER A 13 2.27 20.75 -3.32
CA SER A 13 3.71 20.90 -3.45
C SER A 13 4.43 21.01 -2.10
N GLU A 14 3.82 21.66 -1.13
CA GLU A 14 4.38 21.76 0.22
C GLU A 14 4.35 20.45 0.99
N LYS A 15 3.47 19.52 0.62
CA LYS A 15 3.29 18.24 1.31
C LYS A 15 4.30 17.18 0.93
N TYR A 16 4.86 17.24 -0.24
CA TYR A 16 5.66 16.16 -0.80
C TYR A 16 6.93 16.71 -1.44
N ILE A 17 7.76 17.28 -0.61
CA ILE A 17 9.08 17.78 -0.99
C ILE A 17 10.12 16.81 -0.41
N ASP A 18 11.13 16.47 -1.20
CA ASP A 18 12.23 15.63 -0.75
C ASP A 18 13.23 16.43 0.12
N GLU A 19 14.27 15.78 0.60
CA GLU A 19 15.30 16.40 1.43
C GLU A 19 16.06 17.52 0.71
N LYS A 20 15.98 17.55 -0.62
CA LYS A 20 16.61 18.58 -1.45
C LYS A 20 15.66 19.73 -1.80
N GLY A 21 14.40 19.66 -1.32
CA GLY A 21 13.38 20.65 -1.62
C GLY A 21 12.72 20.46 -2.99
N GLU A 22 12.88 19.30 -3.61
CA GLU A 22 12.26 19.00 -4.90
C GLU A 22 10.89 18.35 -4.74
N LEU A 23 9.97 18.69 -5.65
CA LEU A 23 8.61 18.18 -5.66
C LEU A 23 8.57 16.69 -5.99
N LEU A 24 8.00 15.89 -5.10
CA LEU A 24 7.78 14.45 -5.34
C LEU A 24 6.49 14.23 -6.14
N ASN A 25 6.57 13.36 -7.15
CA ASN A 25 5.39 12.92 -7.88
C ASN A 25 4.64 11.82 -7.08
N LYS A 26 3.41 11.49 -7.49
CA LYS A 26 2.58 10.47 -6.81
C LYS A 26 3.27 9.13 -6.65
N ARG A 27 4.07 8.72 -7.62
CA ARG A 27 4.78 7.44 -7.61
C ARG A 27 5.88 7.43 -6.54
N ALA A 28 6.63 8.51 -6.43
CA ALA A 28 7.66 8.66 -5.40
C ALA A 28 7.04 8.71 -4.00
N VAL A 29 5.91 9.38 -3.84
CA VAL A 29 5.16 9.43 -2.57
C VAL A 29 4.66 8.04 -2.18
N GLY A 30 4.11 7.29 -3.12
CA GLY A 30 3.69 5.91 -2.87
C GLY A 30 4.84 5.02 -2.41
N LYS A 31 6.02 5.17 -2.98
CA LYS A 31 7.22 4.43 -2.57
C LYS A 31 7.66 4.73 -1.14
N ILE A 32 7.50 5.96 -0.67
CA ILE A 32 7.78 6.33 0.72
C ILE A 32 6.89 5.53 1.66
N GLY A 33 5.60 5.48 1.39
CA GLY A 33 4.65 4.72 2.19
C GLY A 33 4.93 3.21 2.18
N GLU A 34 5.23 2.66 1.03
CA GLU A 34 5.57 1.25 0.88
C GLU A 34 6.85 0.88 1.65
N LYS A 35 7.86 1.75 1.62
CA LYS A 35 9.08 1.56 2.40
C LYS A 35 8.82 1.57 3.90
N MET A 36 8.01 2.49 4.39
CA MET A 36 7.61 2.55 5.80
C MET A 36 6.85 1.30 6.21
N ALA A 37 5.90 0.86 5.38
CA ALA A 37 5.14 -0.36 5.61
C ALA A 37 6.04 -1.61 5.63
N ARG A 38 6.99 -1.68 4.72
CA ARG A 38 7.99 -2.76 4.68
C ARG A 38 8.79 -2.84 5.98
N GLU A 39 9.33 -1.72 6.43
CA GLU A 39 10.12 -1.67 7.67
C GLU A 39 9.27 -2.06 8.88
N TYR A 40 8.03 -1.60 8.95
CA TYR A 40 7.08 -1.97 9.97
C TYR A 40 6.86 -3.49 10.00
N LEU A 41 6.59 -4.10 8.85
CA LEU A 41 6.35 -5.54 8.75
C LEU A 41 7.58 -6.34 9.17
N LEU A 42 8.78 -5.93 8.77
CA LEU A 42 10.03 -6.57 9.18
C LEU A 42 10.20 -6.55 10.70
N GLN A 43 9.91 -5.42 11.34
CA GLN A 43 9.97 -5.30 12.80
C GLN A 43 8.94 -6.18 13.50
N LYS A 44 7.81 -6.45 12.86
CA LYS A 44 6.77 -7.34 13.38
C LYS A 44 7.01 -8.82 13.09
N GLY A 45 8.13 -9.16 12.50
CA GLY A 45 8.53 -10.54 12.23
C GLY A 45 8.03 -11.13 10.92
N TYR A 46 7.55 -10.29 10.01
CA TYR A 46 7.17 -10.74 8.67
C TYR A 46 8.40 -10.87 7.78
N PHE A 47 8.35 -11.85 6.87
CA PHE A 47 9.27 -11.91 5.74
C PHE A 47 8.66 -11.16 4.57
N ILE A 48 9.46 -10.34 3.90
CA ILE A 48 9.02 -9.66 2.68
C ILE A 48 9.33 -10.56 1.50
N VAL A 49 8.30 -11.06 0.86
CA VAL A 49 8.42 -11.95 -0.30
C VAL A 49 8.65 -11.14 -1.57
N LYS A 50 7.80 -10.16 -1.81
CA LYS A 50 7.93 -9.25 -2.96
C LYS A 50 7.40 -7.85 -2.63
N MET A 51 8.09 -6.88 -3.17
CA MET A 51 7.64 -5.49 -3.20
C MET A 51 7.11 -5.17 -4.60
N ASN A 52 5.98 -4.48 -4.67
CA ASN A 52 5.40 -4.01 -5.93
C ASN A 52 5.23 -5.14 -6.96
N TYR A 53 4.56 -6.21 -6.52
CA TYR A 53 4.23 -7.30 -7.42
C TYR A 53 3.29 -6.83 -8.52
N ASN A 54 3.67 -7.03 -9.76
CA ASN A 54 2.93 -6.56 -10.91
C ASN A 54 2.72 -7.69 -11.91
N CYS A 55 1.50 -7.85 -12.39
CA CYS A 55 1.16 -8.78 -13.45
C CYS A 55 0.14 -8.14 -14.39
N LYS A 56 -0.25 -8.85 -15.44
CA LYS A 56 -1.22 -8.35 -16.42
C LYS A 56 -2.59 -7.99 -15.84
N ILE A 57 -2.94 -8.54 -14.67
CA ILE A 57 -4.23 -8.27 -14.02
C ILE A 57 -4.18 -6.99 -13.19
N GLY A 58 -3.05 -6.71 -12.53
CA GLY A 58 -2.89 -5.57 -11.65
C GLY A 58 -1.66 -5.71 -10.77
N GLU A 59 -1.66 -5.03 -9.64
CA GLU A 59 -0.51 -4.97 -8.74
C GLU A 59 -0.92 -5.16 -7.28
N ILE A 60 0.03 -5.62 -6.47
CA ILE A 60 -0.06 -5.69 -5.02
C ILE A 60 1.17 -4.99 -4.45
N ASP A 61 0.97 -4.10 -3.49
CA ASP A 61 2.05 -3.28 -2.95
C ASP A 61 3.12 -4.11 -2.24
N ILE A 62 2.71 -5.03 -1.37
CA ILE A 62 3.63 -5.89 -0.63
C ILE A 62 3.04 -7.30 -0.54
N ILE A 63 3.86 -8.29 -0.85
CA ILE A 63 3.58 -9.68 -0.52
C ILE A 63 4.53 -10.09 0.60
N ALA A 64 3.99 -10.49 1.72
CA ALA A 64 4.75 -10.88 2.90
C ALA A 64 4.32 -12.28 3.37
N SER A 65 5.07 -12.85 4.28
CA SER A 65 4.70 -14.11 4.92
C SER A 65 5.02 -14.10 6.40
N LYS A 66 4.21 -14.80 7.16
CA LYS A 66 4.42 -15.03 8.59
C LYS A 66 3.70 -16.29 9.01
N ARG A 67 4.40 -17.22 9.66
CA ARG A 67 3.83 -18.47 10.19
C ARG A 67 3.00 -19.25 9.15
N ASP A 68 3.58 -19.50 7.99
CA ASP A 68 2.94 -20.23 6.89
C ASP A 68 1.69 -19.56 6.30
N VAL A 69 1.48 -18.29 6.60
CA VAL A 69 0.43 -17.47 5.99
C VAL A 69 1.06 -16.47 5.04
N ILE A 70 0.56 -16.44 3.81
CA ILE A 70 0.93 -15.40 2.85
C ILE A 70 0.00 -14.22 3.06
N VAL A 71 0.58 -13.03 3.17
CA VAL A 71 -0.15 -11.81 3.44
C VAL A 71 0.01 -10.85 2.26
N PHE A 72 -1.10 -10.52 1.64
CA PHE A 72 -1.16 -9.53 0.57
C PHE A 72 -1.54 -8.20 1.18
N VAL A 73 -0.66 -7.22 1.05
CA VAL A 73 -0.79 -5.94 1.77
C VAL A 73 -1.02 -4.81 0.79
N GLU A 74 -2.09 -4.07 1.01
CA GLU A 74 -2.34 -2.77 0.38
C GLU A 74 -1.89 -1.67 1.31
N VAL A 75 -1.08 -0.75 0.80
CA VAL A 75 -0.54 0.37 1.57
C VAL A 75 -1.28 1.64 1.21
N LYS A 76 -1.78 2.34 2.21
CA LYS A 76 -2.42 3.65 2.08
C LYS A 76 -1.58 4.68 2.82
N TYR A 77 -0.94 5.55 2.07
CA TYR A 77 -0.09 6.59 2.62
C TYR A 77 -0.73 7.97 2.44
N ARG A 78 -0.88 8.68 3.55
CA ARG A 78 -1.34 10.06 3.56
C ARG A 78 -0.45 10.89 4.48
N LYS A 79 0.00 12.01 3.98
CA LYS A 79 0.68 13.02 4.78
C LYS A 79 -0.34 14.09 5.14
N ASN A 80 -0.49 14.41 6.41
CA ASN A 80 -1.41 15.45 6.90
C ASN A 80 -2.90 15.18 6.60
N SER A 81 -3.37 13.96 6.83
CA SER A 81 -4.79 13.70 6.82
C SER A 81 -5.41 14.17 8.14
N SER A 82 -6.43 15.02 8.05
CA SER A 82 -7.20 15.47 9.21
C SER A 82 -8.29 14.48 9.64
N PHE A 83 -8.51 13.41 8.87
CA PHE A 83 -9.62 12.48 9.06
C PHE A 83 -9.19 11.08 9.49
N GLY A 84 -7.93 10.88 9.85
CA GLY A 84 -7.42 9.57 10.19
C GLY A 84 -7.32 8.62 8.99
N VAL A 85 -6.95 7.38 9.26
CA VAL A 85 -6.83 6.37 8.22
C VAL A 85 -8.21 5.95 7.76
N SER A 86 -8.51 6.19 6.50
CA SER A 86 -9.73 5.74 5.89
C SER A 86 -9.58 4.29 5.41
N PHE A 87 -10.11 3.35 6.17
CA PHE A 87 -10.18 1.95 5.78
C PHE A 87 -11.11 1.74 4.59
N GLU A 88 -12.04 2.65 4.43
CA GLU A 88 -12.96 2.71 3.31
C GLU A 88 -12.27 3.01 1.98
N ALA A 89 -10.99 3.37 2.01
CA ALA A 89 -10.21 3.65 0.80
C ALA A 89 -9.97 2.40 -0.07
N VAL A 90 -10.23 1.20 0.46
CA VAL A 90 -10.17 -0.04 -0.32
C VAL A 90 -11.61 -0.50 -0.58
N ASP A 91 -12.18 0.00 -1.68
CA ASP A 91 -13.54 -0.36 -2.08
C ASP A 91 -13.64 -1.81 -2.60
N ARG A 92 -14.85 -2.28 -2.83
CA ARG A 92 -15.09 -3.64 -3.32
C ARG A 92 -14.41 -3.93 -4.65
N LYS A 93 -14.40 -2.97 -5.55
CA LYS A 93 -13.75 -3.12 -6.86
C LYS A 93 -12.25 -3.32 -6.70
N LYS A 94 -11.62 -2.55 -5.84
CA LYS A 94 -10.19 -2.69 -5.51
C LYS A 94 -9.92 -4.02 -4.81
N GLN A 95 -10.77 -4.41 -3.86
CA GLN A 95 -10.66 -5.70 -3.17
C GLN A 95 -10.71 -6.87 -4.15
N CYS A 96 -11.67 -6.88 -5.08
CA CYS A 96 -11.78 -7.92 -6.10
C CYS A 96 -10.52 -7.97 -6.97
N LYS A 97 -10.00 -6.82 -7.35
CA LYS A 97 -8.78 -6.73 -8.15
C LYS A 97 -7.57 -7.30 -7.41
N ILE A 98 -7.40 -6.95 -6.14
CA ILE A 98 -6.33 -7.49 -5.30
C ILE A 98 -6.46 -9.00 -5.15
N ARG A 99 -7.67 -9.52 -4.90
CA ARG A 99 -7.92 -10.95 -4.81
C ARG A 99 -7.56 -11.69 -6.10
N ASN A 100 -7.90 -11.13 -7.24
CA ASN A 100 -7.56 -11.71 -8.54
C ASN A 100 -6.05 -11.74 -8.79
N VAL A 101 -5.36 -10.67 -8.43
CA VAL A 101 -3.89 -10.62 -8.54
C VAL A 101 -3.24 -11.64 -7.61
N ALA A 102 -3.76 -11.76 -6.38
CA ALA A 102 -3.27 -12.74 -5.41
C ALA A 102 -3.48 -14.18 -5.92
N GLU A 103 -4.62 -14.50 -6.49
CA GLU A 103 -4.90 -15.79 -7.09
C GLU A 103 -3.93 -16.09 -8.25
N TYR A 104 -3.67 -15.10 -9.09
CA TYR A 104 -2.69 -15.21 -10.16
C TYR A 104 -1.30 -15.52 -9.60
N TYR A 105 -0.87 -14.82 -8.56
CA TYR A 105 0.40 -15.06 -7.90
C TYR A 105 0.52 -16.49 -7.35
N ILE A 106 -0.49 -16.94 -6.62
CA ILE A 106 -0.52 -18.28 -6.04
C ILE A 106 -0.48 -19.36 -7.13
N THR A 107 -1.26 -19.18 -8.18
CA THR A 107 -1.39 -20.17 -9.26
C THR A 107 -0.14 -20.24 -10.12
N TYR A 108 0.38 -19.11 -10.55
CA TYR A 108 1.44 -19.06 -11.56
C TYR A 108 2.84 -18.87 -11.01
N GLU A 109 2.99 -18.13 -9.91
CA GLU A 109 4.31 -17.90 -9.30
C GLU A 109 4.65 -18.98 -8.27
N LEU A 110 3.70 -19.36 -7.44
CA LEU A 110 3.91 -20.40 -6.44
C LEU A 110 3.57 -21.81 -6.94
N GLU A 111 2.82 -21.92 -8.03
CA GLU A 111 2.34 -23.17 -8.59
C GLU A 111 1.59 -24.02 -7.53
N LYS A 112 0.75 -23.36 -6.74
CA LYS A 112 -0.05 -23.95 -5.67
C LYS A 112 -1.51 -23.64 -5.84
N THR A 113 -2.39 -24.43 -5.25
CA THR A 113 -3.84 -24.24 -5.29
C THR A 113 -4.44 -24.03 -3.92
N ASP A 114 -3.80 -24.52 -2.88
CA ASP A 114 -4.30 -24.43 -1.51
C ASP A 114 -3.22 -23.77 -0.63
N VAL A 115 -3.39 -22.48 -0.39
CA VAL A 115 -2.45 -21.67 0.36
C VAL A 115 -3.21 -20.85 1.39
N ASN A 116 -2.77 -20.90 2.63
CA ASN A 116 -3.27 -19.99 3.65
C ASN A 116 -2.83 -18.58 3.31
N CYS A 117 -3.77 -17.69 3.08
CA CYS A 117 -3.48 -16.31 2.78
C CYS A 117 -4.44 -15.36 3.49
N ARG A 118 -4.01 -14.11 3.59
CA ARG A 118 -4.72 -13.05 4.27
C ARG A 118 -4.52 -11.75 3.52
N PHE A 119 -5.52 -10.90 3.54
CA PHE A 119 -5.46 -9.58 2.92
C PHE A 119 -5.45 -8.51 4.00
N ASP A 120 -4.37 -7.77 4.06
CA ASP A 120 -4.16 -6.75 5.07
C ASP A 120 -4.11 -5.35 4.44
N VAL A 121 -4.46 -4.35 5.22
CA VAL A 121 -4.27 -2.95 4.86
C VAL A 121 -3.36 -2.29 5.88
N ILE A 122 -2.33 -1.62 5.41
CA ILE A 122 -1.48 -0.77 6.24
C ILE A 122 -1.74 0.68 5.84
N GLY A 123 -2.33 1.42 6.75
CA GLY A 123 -2.52 2.85 6.61
C GLY A 123 -1.42 3.61 7.33
N ILE A 124 -0.88 4.61 6.65
CA ILE A 124 0.14 5.49 7.22
C ILE A 124 -0.37 6.92 7.09
N ASP A 125 -0.58 7.55 8.24
CA ASP A 125 -1.16 8.88 8.33
C ASP A 125 -0.34 9.72 9.31
N ASN A 126 0.29 10.78 8.82
CA ASN A 126 1.22 11.62 9.61
C ASN A 126 2.30 10.80 10.33
N GLY A 127 2.84 9.77 9.67
CA GLY A 127 3.83 8.88 10.27
C GLY A 127 3.27 7.82 11.22
N ASN A 128 1.98 7.87 11.52
CA ASN A 128 1.31 6.87 12.34
C ASN A 128 0.88 5.70 11.48
N ILE A 129 1.27 4.49 11.87
CA ILE A 129 0.95 3.27 11.15
C ILE A 129 -0.22 2.57 11.81
N THR A 130 -1.23 2.25 11.02
CA THR A 130 -2.34 1.41 11.42
C THR A 130 -2.35 0.17 10.54
N HIS A 131 -2.25 -1.00 11.13
CA HIS A 131 -2.26 -2.27 10.42
C HIS A 131 -3.57 -2.98 10.70
N ILE A 132 -4.34 -3.25 9.67
CA ILE A 132 -5.57 -4.02 9.76
C ILE A 132 -5.32 -5.37 9.14
N GLU A 133 -5.28 -6.38 9.99
CA GLU A 133 -5.17 -7.76 9.57
C GLU A 133 -6.53 -8.26 9.09
N ASN A 134 -6.49 -9.06 8.03
CA ASN A 134 -7.71 -9.67 7.47
C ASN A 134 -8.78 -8.61 7.16
N ALA A 135 -8.38 -7.57 6.45
CA ALA A 135 -9.21 -6.38 6.20
C ALA A 135 -10.38 -6.64 5.24
N PHE A 136 -10.26 -7.66 4.39
CA PHE A 136 -11.32 -8.04 3.46
C PHE A 136 -11.23 -9.49 2.96
#